data_3a0d87b5bfd00b79801225adad543e70
#
_entry.id   3a0d87b5bfd00b79801225adad543e70
#
_cell.length_a   1.000
_cell.length_b   1.000
_cell.length_c   1.000
_cell.angle_alpha   90.00
_cell.angle_beta   90.00
_cell.angle_gamma   90.00
#
_symmetry.space_group_name_H-M   'P 1'
#
loop_
_entity.id
_entity.type
_entity.pdbx_description
1 polymer ?
#
loop_
_entity_poly.entity_id
_entity_poly.type
_entity_poly.pdbx_seq_one_letter_code
_entity_poly.pdbx_strand_id
1 'polypeptide(L)'
;MQDIVFSKEDRVYLLLIMILTRIEELSLDHFCIELQISKNTALTDIKKAKELLGKYHLNIEFSRKKGYVIVGEEWDKRIILFHAIIRIYKNYGDNVTIQLLESSQKYMDHVTNDVLKIEKFLGVKYTDEDFYPLIYFISSIFVRIERGQLIDSCRIDDREEIENTKEYQSLSYITTDFPDLPEDEKVFISLQLLSSNVRNKRMVSEKDLPLLANSLWEFLTEFEMNTLLVLSDKKDLLKKLLNHFKPAYYRIKYDLSTGNVLYDKIRSEYNVLHNFVRQSIAPLEAFFQTEIADEEIAYITLFVGGHLISTDHNDLEDKIIKAAILCPNGISMSKLIEQKLKEIFPEFLFYPTNSIREYEKFMLPHDIVFSTVPVKSDKKVYVINEILNKSDQLQLRQDVIKDVFQLDFDGVRSSAIVDILKQYVSINKSIEAKIIEDLDSLLLGDRKSGQENEVSSSSEIADVVCEKHVLFVEEQLSWESILELASQTLIKDNIVTDDYTEILKKEYKDQPTYIMLRQRIVLPHLDPMLVEQKLGVCIVVLKQGILYQNERVHVVVLLTTPDKTSHLPILYHINRIAKDADFIDEIVEYGDSKKITKAIQNFSSELNET
;
A
#
# COMPACT_ATOMS: atom_id res chain seq x y z
N MET A 1 30.48 8.88 8.17
CA MET A 1 29.40 8.50 9.10
C MET A 1 29.35 9.34 10.40
N GLN A 2 30.17 10.41 10.53
CA GLN A 2 30.40 11.07 11.82
C GLN A 2 29.21 11.84 12.43
N ASP A 3 28.14 12.14 11.67
CA ASP A 3 27.00 12.94 12.16
C ASP A 3 25.63 12.25 12.01
N ILE A 4 25.60 10.95 11.70
CA ILE A 4 24.35 10.22 11.44
C ILE A 4 24.01 9.33 12.63
N VAL A 5 22.83 9.55 13.22
CA VAL A 5 22.27 8.68 14.25
C VAL A 5 21.46 7.57 13.58
N PHE A 6 21.97 6.34 13.62
CA PHE A 6 21.30 5.18 13.05
C PHE A 6 20.20 4.64 13.99
N SER A 7 19.09 4.20 13.41
CA SER A 7 18.03 3.52 14.18
C SER A 7 18.54 2.20 14.78
N LYS A 8 17.87 1.71 15.83
CA LYS A 8 18.25 0.42 16.45
C LYS A 8 18.17 -0.75 15.50
N GLU A 9 17.25 -0.69 14.55
CA GLU A 9 17.07 -1.75 13.55
C GLU A 9 18.12 -1.65 12.46
N ASP A 10 18.39 -0.46 11.95
CA ASP A 10 19.35 -0.27 10.86
C ASP A 10 20.78 -0.56 11.30
N ARG A 11 21.12 -0.34 12.58
CA ARG A 11 22.43 -0.74 13.11
C ARG A 11 22.71 -2.25 12.99
N VAL A 12 21.66 -3.08 13.11
CA VAL A 12 21.78 -4.54 12.89
C VAL A 12 22.22 -4.81 11.45
N TYR A 13 21.62 -4.19 10.47
CA TYR A 13 21.98 -4.36 9.06
C TYR A 13 23.35 -3.76 8.72
N LEU A 14 23.70 -2.61 9.31
CA LEU A 14 25.05 -2.03 9.18
C LEU A 14 26.12 -3.00 9.68
N LEU A 15 25.90 -3.62 10.85
CA LEU A 15 26.79 -4.64 11.41
C LEU A 15 26.92 -5.85 10.48
N LEU A 16 25.83 -6.32 9.88
CA LEU A 16 25.85 -7.44 8.93
C LEU A 16 26.65 -7.07 7.67
N ILE A 17 26.46 -5.88 7.08
CA ILE A 17 27.26 -5.41 5.95
C ILE A 17 28.75 -5.41 6.31
N MET A 18 29.11 -4.84 7.46
CA MET A 18 30.50 -4.79 7.91
C MET A 18 31.12 -6.19 8.00
N ILE A 19 30.44 -7.16 8.63
CA ILE A 19 30.96 -8.54 8.77
C ILE A 19 31.10 -9.22 7.41
N LEU A 20 30.17 -8.98 6.47
CA LEU A 20 30.15 -9.67 5.18
C LEU A 20 31.09 -9.06 4.14
N THR A 21 31.42 -7.77 4.24
CA THR A 21 32.18 -7.07 3.20
C THR A 21 33.58 -6.67 3.60
N ARG A 22 33.88 -6.42 4.88
CA ARG A 22 35.22 -5.99 5.31
C ARG A 22 36.27 -7.08 5.23
N ILE A 23 37.50 -6.66 4.99
CA ILE A 23 38.67 -7.56 4.83
C ILE A 23 39.33 -7.82 6.19
N GLU A 24 39.35 -6.81 7.05
CA GLU A 24 39.94 -6.86 8.38
C GLU A 24 39.18 -7.75 9.37
N GLU A 25 39.88 -8.27 10.38
CA GLU A 25 39.29 -9.01 11.49
C GLU A 25 38.47 -8.06 12.38
N LEU A 26 37.14 -8.18 12.32
CA LEU A 26 36.25 -7.30 13.05
C LEU A 26 36.15 -7.70 14.53
N SER A 27 36.43 -6.75 15.41
CA SER A 27 36.22 -6.85 16.84
C SER A 27 35.02 -6.00 17.32
N LEU A 28 34.63 -6.20 18.58
CA LEU A 28 33.56 -5.37 19.19
C LEU A 28 33.90 -3.87 19.15
N ASP A 29 35.20 -3.51 19.31
CA ASP A 29 35.63 -2.12 19.31
C ASP A 29 35.46 -1.47 17.92
N HIS A 30 35.65 -2.22 16.82
CA HIS A 30 35.36 -1.73 15.47
C HIS A 30 33.89 -1.32 15.32
N PHE A 31 32.95 -2.13 15.79
CA PHE A 31 31.52 -1.77 15.76
C PHE A 31 31.20 -0.54 16.62
N CYS A 32 31.84 -0.44 17.80
CA CYS A 32 31.65 0.72 18.68
C CYS A 32 32.14 2.02 18.05
N ILE A 33 33.29 1.99 17.39
CA ILE A 33 33.89 3.18 16.75
C ILE A 33 33.08 3.60 15.52
N GLU A 34 32.82 2.64 14.62
CA GLU A 34 32.14 2.92 13.34
C GLU A 34 30.69 3.37 13.53
N LEU A 35 29.96 2.73 14.43
CA LEU A 35 28.56 3.03 14.68
C LEU A 35 28.34 4.04 15.82
N GLN A 36 29.42 4.52 16.46
CA GLN A 36 29.42 5.46 17.59
C GLN A 36 28.53 5.01 18.75
N ILE A 37 28.62 3.73 19.13
CA ILE A 37 27.79 3.11 20.16
C ILE A 37 28.62 2.51 21.30
N SER A 38 27.96 2.32 22.45
CA SER A 38 28.58 1.64 23.59
C SER A 38 28.77 0.15 23.34
N LYS A 39 29.73 -0.50 24.05
CA LYS A 39 29.94 -1.95 23.98
C LYS A 39 28.68 -2.74 24.32
N ASN A 40 27.88 -2.28 25.28
CA ASN A 40 26.63 -2.94 25.66
C ASN A 40 25.59 -2.84 24.53
N THR A 41 25.52 -1.72 23.84
CA THR A 41 24.66 -1.54 22.66
C THR A 41 25.09 -2.45 21.53
N ALA A 42 26.40 -2.50 21.22
CA ALA A 42 26.93 -3.37 20.17
C ALA A 42 26.64 -4.87 20.47
N LEU A 43 26.79 -5.33 21.71
CA LEU A 43 26.44 -6.69 22.11
C LEU A 43 24.94 -6.99 21.93
N THR A 44 24.09 -5.99 22.25
CA THR A 44 22.64 -6.13 22.05
C THR A 44 22.30 -6.22 20.56
N ASP A 45 22.93 -5.37 19.73
CA ASP A 45 22.72 -5.38 18.28
C ASP A 45 23.25 -6.69 17.64
N ILE A 46 24.39 -7.24 18.11
CA ILE A 46 24.88 -8.57 17.70
C ILE A 46 23.88 -9.69 18.07
N LYS A 47 23.26 -9.61 19.26
CA LYS A 47 22.23 -10.57 19.64
C LYS A 47 21.04 -10.54 18.69
N LYS A 48 20.53 -9.35 18.37
CA LYS A 48 19.45 -9.18 17.38
C LYS A 48 19.87 -9.65 15.99
N ALA A 49 21.11 -9.37 15.58
CA ALA A 49 21.65 -9.88 14.31
C ALA A 49 21.63 -11.41 14.26
N LYS A 50 21.97 -12.09 15.35
CA LYS A 50 21.87 -13.56 15.43
C LYS A 50 20.43 -14.06 15.32
N GLU A 51 19.49 -13.38 15.97
CA GLU A 51 18.06 -13.72 15.89
C GLU A 51 17.54 -13.57 14.44
N LEU A 52 17.92 -12.47 13.76
CA LEU A 52 17.59 -12.26 12.35
C LEU A 52 18.20 -13.32 11.44
N LEU A 53 19.50 -13.60 11.61
CA LEU A 53 20.24 -14.59 10.81
C LEU A 53 19.73 -16.01 10.99
N GLY A 54 19.15 -16.34 12.15
CA GLY A 54 18.53 -17.64 12.39
C GLY A 54 17.41 -17.99 11.40
N LYS A 55 16.70 -16.97 10.86
CA LYS A 55 15.68 -17.15 9.81
C LYS A 55 16.28 -17.60 8.47
N TYR A 56 17.56 -17.33 8.24
CA TYR A 56 18.32 -17.66 7.03
C TYR A 56 19.29 -18.82 7.26
N HIS A 57 19.14 -19.60 8.33
CA HIS A 57 20.05 -20.68 8.70
C HIS A 57 21.52 -20.23 8.86
N LEU A 58 21.73 -18.96 9.19
CA LEU A 58 23.04 -18.35 9.41
C LEU A 58 23.26 -18.07 10.90
N ASN A 59 24.53 -17.97 11.30
CA ASN A 59 24.90 -17.59 12.67
C ASN A 59 26.13 -16.68 12.68
N ILE A 60 26.30 -15.86 13.73
CA ILE A 60 27.53 -15.08 13.99
C ILE A 60 28.37 -15.82 15.00
N GLU A 61 29.62 -16.09 14.63
CA GLU A 61 30.64 -16.64 15.51
C GLU A 61 31.75 -15.60 15.75
N PHE A 62 32.40 -15.74 16.89
CA PHE A 62 33.56 -14.94 17.25
C PHE A 62 34.73 -15.84 17.61
N SER A 63 35.88 -15.54 17.03
CA SER A 63 37.16 -16.14 17.46
C SER A 63 38.24 -15.06 17.51
N ARG A 64 39.23 -15.27 18.40
CA ARG A 64 40.37 -14.33 18.52
C ARG A 64 41.20 -14.20 17.24
N LYS A 65 41.16 -15.20 16.36
CA LYS A 65 41.93 -15.26 15.13
C LYS A 65 41.18 -14.68 13.93
N LYS A 66 39.86 -14.76 13.89
CA LYS A 66 39.04 -14.37 12.74
C LYS A 66 38.09 -13.17 13.02
N GLY A 67 38.05 -12.70 14.29
CA GLY A 67 37.06 -11.74 14.70
C GLY A 67 35.63 -12.28 14.64
N TYR A 68 34.65 -11.39 14.40
CA TYR A 68 33.27 -11.77 14.14
C TYR A 68 33.11 -12.20 12.67
N VAL A 69 32.53 -13.37 12.46
CA VAL A 69 32.26 -13.95 11.13
C VAL A 69 30.84 -14.52 11.09
N ILE A 70 30.21 -14.47 9.91
CA ILE A 70 28.94 -15.14 9.65
C ILE A 70 29.23 -16.52 9.05
N VAL A 71 28.70 -17.55 9.70
CA VAL A 71 28.81 -18.96 9.27
C VAL A 71 27.50 -19.46 8.69
N GLY A 72 27.54 -20.33 7.71
CA GLY A 72 26.44 -20.89 6.94
C GLY A 72 26.73 -20.86 5.45
N GLU A 73 25.73 -21.16 4.63
CA GLU A 73 25.84 -21.23 3.17
C GLU A 73 26.12 -19.85 2.54
N GLU A 74 26.93 -19.82 1.50
CA GLU A 74 27.27 -18.56 0.82
C GLU A 74 26.06 -17.93 0.14
N TRP A 75 25.14 -18.74 -0.39
CA TRP A 75 23.87 -18.28 -0.94
C TRP A 75 23.10 -17.41 0.05
N ASP A 76 22.85 -17.91 1.26
CA ASP A 76 22.08 -17.20 2.30
C ASP A 76 22.80 -15.94 2.78
N LYS A 77 24.15 -15.97 2.88
CA LYS A 77 24.95 -14.78 3.20
C LYS A 77 24.76 -13.67 2.17
N ARG A 78 24.66 -14.02 0.90
CA ARG A 78 24.44 -13.03 -0.16
C ARG A 78 23.02 -12.49 -0.17
N ILE A 79 22.01 -13.31 0.11
CA ILE A 79 20.64 -12.85 0.26
C ILE A 79 20.54 -11.80 1.38
N ILE A 80 21.06 -12.10 2.57
CA ILE A 80 21.01 -11.13 3.68
C ILE A 80 21.87 -9.88 3.42
N LEU A 81 22.98 -10.01 2.69
CA LEU A 81 23.80 -8.87 2.26
C LEU A 81 23.00 -7.94 1.34
N PHE A 82 22.29 -8.50 0.36
CA PHE A 82 21.47 -7.71 -0.56
C PHE A 82 20.35 -6.97 0.18
N HIS A 83 19.64 -7.66 1.09
CA HIS A 83 18.63 -7.03 1.95
C HIS A 83 19.20 -5.87 2.76
N ALA A 84 20.36 -6.07 3.34
CA ALA A 84 21.03 -5.05 4.13
C ALA A 84 21.43 -3.83 3.29
N ILE A 85 21.98 -4.06 2.09
CA ILE A 85 22.35 -2.99 1.16
C ILE A 85 21.12 -2.18 0.74
N ILE A 86 20.03 -2.82 0.31
CA ILE A 86 18.80 -2.14 -0.08
C ILE A 86 18.26 -1.30 1.07
N ARG A 87 18.19 -1.85 2.28
CA ARG A 87 17.66 -1.13 3.45
C ARG A 87 18.49 0.10 3.78
N ILE A 88 19.80 -0.03 3.82
CA ILE A 88 20.70 1.09 4.13
C ILE A 88 20.68 2.14 3.02
N TYR A 89 20.66 1.72 1.78
CA TYR A 89 20.54 2.65 0.65
C TYR A 89 19.24 3.45 0.70
N LYS A 90 18.09 2.80 0.93
CA LYS A 90 16.79 3.46 1.01
C LYS A 90 16.70 4.46 2.17
N ASN A 91 17.29 4.13 3.32
CA ASN A 91 17.17 4.96 4.52
C ASN A 91 18.21 6.08 4.60
N TYR A 92 19.42 5.87 4.03
CA TYR A 92 20.57 6.77 4.22
C TYR A 92 21.25 7.22 2.92
N GLY A 93 20.87 6.64 1.78
CA GLY A 93 21.37 7.02 0.45
C GLY A 93 22.78 6.55 0.12
N ASP A 94 23.30 7.03 -1.03
CA ASP A 94 24.57 6.62 -1.64
C ASP A 94 25.78 6.79 -0.72
N ASN A 95 25.91 7.96 -0.10
CA ASN A 95 27.13 8.30 0.65
C ASN A 95 27.43 7.30 1.77
N VAL A 96 26.40 6.92 2.53
CA VAL A 96 26.54 5.97 3.63
C VAL A 96 26.82 4.57 3.10
N THR A 97 26.11 4.16 2.07
CA THR A 97 26.25 2.83 1.45
C THR A 97 27.65 2.64 0.87
N ILE A 98 28.16 3.61 0.12
CA ILE A 98 29.51 3.57 -0.47
C ILE A 98 30.59 3.52 0.61
N GLN A 99 30.47 4.29 1.70
CA GLN A 99 31.43 4.25 2.80
C GLN A 99 31.48 2.88 3.49
N LEU A 100 30.33 2.22 3.65
CA LEU A 100 30.25 0.87 4.23
C LEU A 100 30.89 -0.17 3.33
N LEU A 101 30.77 0.00 2.02
CA LEU A 101 31.24 -0.92 0.98
C LEU A 101 32.61 -0.52 0.44
N GLU A 102 33.49 0.07 1.26
CA GLU A 102 34.80 0.57 0.85
C GLU A 102 35.62 -0.46 0.05
N SER A 103 35.64 -1.72 0.48
CA SER A 103 36.33 -2.79 -0.23
C SER A 103 35.77 -3.11 -1.62
N SER A 104 34.53 -2.74 -1.89
CA SER A 104 33.81 -2.98 -3.15
C SER A 104 33.94 -1.80 -4.13
N GLN A 105 34.41 -0.62 -3.68
CA GLN A 105 34.50 0.60 -4.51
C GLN A 105 35.31 0.38 -5.79
N LYS A 106 36.37 -0.44 -5.74
CA LYS A 106 37.20 -0.74 -6.91
C LYS A 106 36.44 -1.34 -8.09
N TYR A 107 35.27 -1.96 -7.84
CA TYR A 107 34.44 -2.54 -8.89
C TYR A 107 33.25 -1.68 -9.28
N MET A 108 32.86 -0.67 -8.46
CA MET A 108 31.61 0.05 -8.65
C MET A 108 31.50 0.76 -10.00
N ASP A 109 32.55 1.46 -10.44
CA ASP A 109 32.56 2.16 -11.74
C ASP A 109 32.44 1.20 -12.92
N HIS A 110 33.14 0.06 -12.84
CA HIS A 110 33.13 -0.96 -13.88
C HIS A 110 31.75 -1.63 -13.96
N VAL A 111 31.22 -2.09 -12.82
CA VAL A 111 29.88 -2.71 -12.73
C VAL A 111 28.80 -1.73 -13.18
N THR A 112 28.91 -0.45 -12.84
CA THR A 112 27.97 0.58 -13.32
C THR A 112 27.92 0.63 -14.85
N ASN A 113 29.08 0.69 -15.50
CA ASN A 113 29.16 0.70 -16.96
C ASN A 113 28.61 -0.58 -17.59
N ASP A 114 28.83 -1.73 -16.96
CA ASP A 114 28.37 -3.01 -17.45
C ASP A 114 26.86 -3.19 -17.28
N VAL A 115 26.28 -2.77 -16.15
CA VAL A 115 24.83 -2.75 -15.96
C VAL A 115 24.14 -1.83 -16.98
N LEU A 116 24.73 -0.67 -17.31
CA LEU A 116 24.22 0.21 -18.36
C LEU A 116 24.27 -0.45 -19.76
N LYS A 117 25.31 -1.25 -20.06
CA LYS A 117 25.35 -2.06 -21.30
C LYS A 117 24.28 -3.13 -21.29
N ILE A 118 24.08 -3.78 -20.15
CA ILE A 118 23.02 -4.78 -19.96
C ILE A 118 21.64 -4.16 -20.18
N GLU A 119 21.34 -3.02 -19.57
CA GLU A 119 20.07 -2.29 -19.82
C GLU A 119 19.84 -2.06 -21.32
N LYS A 120 20.88 -1.62 -22.02
CA LYS A 120 20.80 -1.38 -23.46
C LYS A 120 20.58 -2.68 -24.25
N PHE A 121 21.29 -3.76 -23.90
CA PHE A 121 21.14 -5.07 -24.55
C PHE A 121 19.75 -5.64 -24.32
N LEU A 122 19.23 -5.56 -23.11
CA LEU A 122 17.92 -6.05 -22.72
C LEU A 122 16.77 -5.14 -23.18
N GLY A 123 17.06 -3.89 -23.56
CA GLY A 123 16.04 -2.89 -23.91
C GLY A 123 15.19 -2.44 -22.71
N VAL A 124 15.75 -2.45 -21.51
CA VAL A 124 15.06 -2.09 -20.27
C VAL A 124 15.82 -1.01 -19.51
N LYS A 125 15.15 -0.46 -18.47
CA LYS A 125 15.79 0.38 -17.46
C LYS A 125 15.36 -0.10 -16.09
N TYR A 126 16.30 -0.41 -15.23
CA TYR A 126 16.03 -0.67 -13.82
C TYR A 126 15.44 0.57 -13.15
N THR A 127 14.67 0.38 -12.11
CA THR A 127 14.21 1.51 -11.28
C THR A 127 15.39 2.08 -10.51
N ASP A 128 15.34 3.37 -10.16
CA ASP A 128 16.44 3.99 -9.40
C ASP A 128 16.61 3.33 -8.02
N GLU A 129 15.53 2.76 -7.48
CA GLU A 129 15.54 2.02 -6.22
C GLU A 129 16.29 0.68 -6.30
N ASP A 130 16.37 0.06 -7.48
CA ASP A 130 17.05 -1.21 -7.69
C ASP A 130 18.41 -1.04 -8.40
N PHE A 131 18.57 -0.02 -9.25
CA PHE A 131 19.77 0.19 -10.05
C PHE A 131 21.04 0.34 -9.20
N TYR A 132 21.03 1.26 -8.23
CA TYR A 132 22.21 1.48 -7.38
C TYR A 132 22.45 0.32 -6.39
N PRO A 133 21.46 -0.20 -5.66
CA PRO A 133 21.65 -1.38 -4.83
C PRO A 133 22.19 -2.60 -5.60
N LEU A 134 21.72 -2.81 -6.84
CA LEU A 134 22.21 -3.88 -7.69
C LEU A 134 23.70 -3.73 -8.01
N ILE A 135 24.15 -2.51 -8.34
CA ILE A 135 25.58 -2.21 -8.59
C ILE A 135 26.40 -2.48 -7.33
N TYR A 136 25.97 -1.97 -6.18
CA TYR A 136 26.67 -2.15 -4.91
C TYR A 136 26.76 -3.62 -4.52
N PHE A 137 25.69 -4.35 -4.75
CA PHE A 137 25.62 -5.76 -4.46
C PHE A 137 26.55 -6.59 -5.37
N ILE A 138 26.47 -6.42 -6.70
CA ILE A 138 27.34 -7.13 -7.65
C ILE A 138 28.82 -6.80 -7.37
N SER A 139 29.15 -5.55 -7.09
CA SER A 139 30.51 -5.15 -6.70
C SER A 139 30.97 -5.85 -5.42
N SER A 140 30.06 -6.07 -4.46
CA SER A 140 30.36 -6.80 -3.24
C SER A 140 30.53 -8.31 -3.47
N ILE A 141 29.74 -8.89 -4.40
CA ILE A 141 29.92 -10.28 -4.84
C ILE A 141 31.32 -10.49 -5.42
N PHE A 142 31.82 -9.59 -6.26
CA PHE A 142 33.15 -9.71 -6.84
C PHE A 142 34.26 -9.71 -5.80
N VAL A 143 34.16 -8.89 -4.76
CA VAL A 143 35.08 -8.94 -3.63
C VAL A 143 35.01 -10.30 -2.90
N ARG A 144 33.81 -10.87 -2.78
CA ARG A 144 33.65 -12.19 -2.15
C ARG A 144 34.25 -13.31 -3.01
N ILE A 145 34.07 -13.26 -4.32
CA ILE A 145 34.65 -14.20 -5.28
C ILE A 145 36.19 -14.17 -5.22
N GLU A 146 36.81 -12.98 -5.22
CA GLU A 146 38.27 -12.84 -5.07
C GLU A 146 38.81 -13.49 -3.78
N ARG A 147 37.99 -13.54 -2.73
CA ARG A 147 38.33 -14.19 -1.46
C ARG A 147 38.07 -15.69 -1.45
N GLY A 148 37.66 -16.25 -2.57
CA GLY A 148 37.29 -17.66 -2.67
C GLY A 148 36.01 -18.02 -1.93
N GLN A 149 35.15 -17.01 -1.67
CA GLN A 149 33.82 -17.22 -1.06
C GLN A 149 32.82 -17.48 -2.18
N LEU A 150 32.89 -18.68 -2.74
CA LEU A 150 32.07 -19.10 -3.85
C LEU A 150 30.79 -19.79 -3.36
N ILE A 151 29.79 -19.83 -4.22
CA ILE A 151 28.57 -20.63 -4.00
C ILE A 151 28.95 -22.10 -4.18
N ASP A 152 28.80 -22.89 -3.12
CA ASP A 152 29.16 -24.31 -3.13
C ASP A 152 28.12 -25.19 -3.83
N SER A 153 26.85 -24.78 -3.78
CA SER A 153 25.74 -25.47 -4.44
C SER A 153 24.65 -24.47 -4.85
N CYS A 154 24.27 -24.50 -6.11
CA CYS A 154 23.12 -23.75 -6.59
C CYS A 154 21.82 -24.47 -6.19
N ARG A 155 20.95 -23.78 -5.46
CA ARG A 155 19.64 -24.30 -5.00
C ARG A 155 18.55 -24.27 -6.09
N ILE A 156 18.95 -24.19 -7.35
CA ILE A 156 18.05 -24.07 -8.50
C ILE A 156 17.95 -25.43 -9.16
N ASP A 157 16.78 -26.04 -9.11
CA ASP A 157 16.50 -27.32 -9.74
C ASP A 157 16.45 -27.19 -11.29
N ASP A 158 15.90 -26.10 -11.80
CA ASP A 158 15.78 -25.84 -13.23
C ASP A 158 16.73 -24.73 -13.68
N ARG A 159 18.02 -25.08 -13.80
CA ARG A 159 19.06 -24.16 -14.29
C ARG A 159 18.83 -23.74 -15.73
N GLU A 160 18.31 -24.64 -16.56
CA GLU A 160 18.09 -24.42 -17.96
C GLU A 160 17.13 -23.25 -18.21
N GLU A 161 16.15 -23.05 -17.30
CA GLU A 161 15.26 -21.89 -17.35
C GLU A 161 16.04 -20.57 -17.27
N ILE A 162 17.01 -20.47 -16.36
CA ILE A 162 17.81 -19.27 -16.15
C ILE A 162 18.84 -19.07 -17.27
N GLU A 163 19.52 -20.13 -17.66
CA GLU A 163 20.56 -20.12 -18.70
C GLU A 163 20.01 -19.70 -20.07
N ASN A 164 18.75 -20.00 -20.35
CA ASN A 164 18.05 -19.59 -21.57
C ASN A 164 17.57 -18.13 -21.55
N THR A 165 17.72 -17.40 -20.44
CA THR A 165 17.30 -15.98 -20.36
C THR A 165 18.26 -15.05 -21.06
N LYS A 166 17.76 -13.89 -21.49
CA LYS A 166 18.61 -12.82 -22.04
C LYS A 166 19.52 -12.23 -20.96
N GLU A 167 19.10 -12.23 -19.71
CA GLU A 167 19.86 -11.79 -18.55
C GLU A 167 21.11 -12.63 -18.37
N TYR A 168 21.00 -13.94 -18.45
CA TYR A 168 22.16 -14.84 -18.43
C TYR A 168 23.11 -14.59 -19.61
N GLN A 169 22.59 -14.43 -20.82
CA GLN A 169 23.39 -14.09 -22.00
C GLN A 169 24.11 -12.74 -21.84
N SER A 170 23.49 -11.78 -21.15
CA SER A 170 24.07 -10.46 -20.91
C SER A 170 25.25 -10.46 -19.91
N LEU A 171 25.44 -11.55 -19.16
CA LEU A 171 26.57 -11.66 -18.23
C LEU A 171 27.94 -11.54 -18.89
N SER A 172 28.03 -11.81 -20.21
CA SER A 172 29.25 -11.58 -20.97
C SER A 172 29.80 -10.16 -20.83
N TYR A 173 28.96 -9.18 -20.49
CA TYR A 173 29.39 -7.80 -20.23
C TYR A 173 30.03 -7.63 -18.84
N ILE A 174 29.55 -8.39 -17.83
CA ILE A 174 30.02 -8.30 -16.43
C ILE A 174 31.22 -9.21 -16.18
N THR A 175 31.29 -10.36 -16.84
CA THR A 175 32.30 -11.40 -16.56
C THR A 175 33.66 -11.14 -17.24
N THR A 176 33.86 -9.97 -17.86
CA THR A 176 35.12 -9.63 -18.55
C THR A 176 36.30 -9.70 -17.59
N ASP A 177 36.15 -9.28 -16.34
CA ASP A 177 37.19 -9.33 -15.30
C ASP A 177 37.34 -10.69 -14.63
N PHE A 178 36.34 -11.58 -14.80
CA PHE A 178 36.31 -12.92 -14.23
C PHE A 178 35.98 -13.96 -15.32
N PRO A 179 36.91 -14.22 -16.27
CA PRO A 179 36.64 -15.12 -17.40
C PRO A 179 36.32 -16.56 -16.98
N ASP A 180 36.87 -17.00 -15.85
CA ASP A 180 36.69 -18.35 -15.30
C ASP A 180 35.60 -18.39 -14.19
N LEU A 181 34.62 -17.48 -14.24
CA LEU A 181 33.54 -17.43 -13.25
C LEU A 181 32.73 -18.74 -13.27
N PRO A 182 32.59 -19.44 -12.14
CA PRO A 182 31.78 -20.65 -12.05
C PRO A 182 30.33 -20.45 -12.51
N GLU A 183 29.72 -21.50 -13.08
CA GLU A 183 28.35 -21.40 -13.59
C GLU A 183 27.34 -21.06 -12.49
N ASP A 184 27.52 -21.57 -11.27
CA ASP A 184 26.66 -21.23 -10.13
C ASP A 184 26.68 -19.74 -9.79
N GLU A 185 27.81 -19.08 -9.95
CA GLU A 185 27.96 -17.62 -9.80
C GLU A 185 27.22 -16.87 -10.90
N LYS A 186 27.34 -17.34 -12.14
CA LYS A 186 26.62 -16.74 -13.29
C LYS A 186 25.11 -16.85 -13.10
N VAL A 187 24.62 -18.01 -12.71
CA VAL A 187 23.20 -18.22 -12.43
C VAL A 187 22.72 -17.31 -11.30
N PHE A 188 23.48 -17.18 -10.20
CA PHE A 188 23.12 -16.31 -9.09
C PHE A 188 23.05 -14.83 -9.50
N ILE A 189 24.05 -14.33 -10.24
CA ILE A 189 24.05 -12.93 -10.73
C ILE A 189 22.90 -12.70 -11.71
N SER A 190 22.60 -13.68 -12.59
CA SER A 190 21.45 -13.59 -13.50
C SER A 190 20.12 -13.46 -12.77
N LEU A 191 19.95 -14.18 -11.67
CA LEU A 191 18.77 -14.08 -10.82
C LEU A 191 18.61 -12.69 -10.21
N GLN A 192 19.71 -12.03 -9.83
CA GLN A 192 19.63 -10.66 -9.33
C GLN A 192 19.15 -9.70 -10.41
N LEU A 193 19.60 -9.88 -11.66
CA LEU A 193 19.13 -9.10 -12.80
C LEU A 193 17.65 -9.38 -13.12
N LEU A 194 17.21 -10.63 -13.04
CA LEU A 194 15.83 -11.05 -13.29
C LEU A 194 14.85 -10.58 -12.21
N SER A 195 15.28 -10.61 -10.94
CA SER A 195 14.44 -10.25 -9.78
C SER A 195 14.33 -8.73 -9.55
N SER A 196 15.16 -7.92 -10.17
CA SER A 196 15.15 -6.46 -10.03
C SER A 196 14.05 -5.80 -10.87
N ASN A 197 13.39 -4.79 -10.30
CA ASN A 197 12.28 -4.10 -10.97
C ASN A 197 12.77 -3.21 -12.12
N VAL A 198 11.98 -3.16 -13.19
CA VAL A 198 12.29 -2.38 -14.40
C VAL A 198 11.15 -1.44 -14.76
N ARG A 199 11.50 -0.25 -15.27
CA ARG A 199 10.52 0.76 -15.70
C ARG A 199 9.80 0.38 -17.00
N ASN A 200 10.45 -0.38 -17.89
CA ASN A 200 9.92 -0.74 -19.19
C ASN A 200 9.42 -2.18 -19.22
N LYS A 201 8.43 -2.46 -20.08
CA LYS A 201 7.81 -3.78 -20.20
C LYS A 201 8.83 -4.85 -20.60
N ARG A 202 8.96 -5.90 -19.79
CA ARG A 202 9.59 -7.16 -20.15
C ARG A 202 8.57 -8.28 -20.30
N MET A 203 8.91 -9.30 -21.05
CA MET A 203 8.12 -10.54 -21.13
C MET A 203 8.68 -11.56 -20.13
N VAL A 204 7.84 -12.15 -19.31
CA VAL A 204 8.09 -13.41 -18.61
C VAL A 204 8.24 -14.50 -19.68
N SER A 205 8.83 -15.65 -19.35
CA SER A 205 8.88 -16.79 -20.24
C SER A 205 7.50 -17.03 -20.87
N GLU A 206 7.43 -17.20 -22.18
CA GLU A 206 6.14 -17.32 -22.91
C GLU A 206 5.31 -18.52 -22.43
N LYS A 207 5.92 -19.50 -21.76
CA LYS A 207 5.25 -20.70 -21.27
C LYS A 207 4.40 -20.46 -20.00
N ASP A 208 4.91 -19.69 -19.04
CA ASP A 208 4.26 -19.54 -17.72
C ASP A 208 3.32 -18.35 -17.65
N LEU A 209 3.46 -17.39 -18.58
CA LEU A 209 2.64 -16.18 -18.61
C LEU A 209 1.13 -16.44 -18.64
N PRO A 210 0.60 -17.38 -19.43
CA PRO A 210 -0.84 -17.68 -19.42
C PRO A 210 -1.33 -18.28 -18.10
N LEU A 211 -0.54 -19.15 -17.48
CA LEU A 211 -0.88 -19.78 -16.20
C LEU A 211 -0.87 -18.75 -15.08
N LEU A 212 0.16 -17.92 -15.01
CA LEU A 212 0.23 -16.80 -14.05
C LEU A 212 -0.93 -15.82 -14.25
N ALA A 213 -1.29 -15.49 -15.50
CA ALA A 213 -2.43 -14.62 -15.79
C ALA A 213 -3.76 -15.22 -15.29
N ASN A 214 -3.95 -16.53 -15.43
CA ASN A 214 -5.12 -17.21 -14.88
C ASN A 214 -5.15 -17.17 -13.36
N SER A 215 -4.05 -17.48 -12.69
CA SER A 215 -3.97 -17.44 -11.22
C SER A 215 -4.16 -16.01 -10.67
N LEU A 216 -3.65 -15.00 -11.37
CA LEU A 216 -3.92 -13.60 -11.02
C LEU A 216 -5.40 -13.22 -11.24
N TRP A 217 -6.03 -13.73 -12.28
CA TRP A 217 -7.45 -13.51 -12.50
C TRP A 217 -8.31 -14.17 -11.41
N GLU A 218 -7.98 -15.40 -11.02
CA GLU A 218 -8.61 -16.11 -9.91
C GLU A 218 -8.42 -15.36 -8.60
N PHE A 219 -7.20 -14.90 -8.30
CA PHE A 219 -6.91 -14.04 -7.15
C PHE A 219 -7.81 -12.79 -7.11
N LEU A 220 -7.93 -12.06 -8.24
CA LEU A 220 -8.79 -10.88 -8.32
C LEU A 220 -10.28 -11.24 -8.16
N THR A 221 -10.70 -12.42 -8.61
CA THR A 221 -12.06 -12.90 -8.43
C THR A 221 -12.34 -13.26 -6.97
N GLU A 222 -11.41 -13.93 -6.29
CA GLU A 222 -11.51 -14.19 -4.86
C GLU A 222 -11.49 -12.90 -4.03
N PHE A 223 -10.68 -11.93 -4.45
CA PHE A 223 -10.65 -10.61 -3.81
C PHE A 223 -12.02 -9.91 -3.91
N GLU A 224 -12.65 -9.89 -5.09
CA GLU A 224 -14.01 -9.35 -5.27
C GLU A 224 -15.02 -10.06 -4.37
N MET A 225 -14.96 -11.40 -4.30
CA MET A 225 -15.85 -12.18 -3.42
C MET A 225 -15.63 -11.90 -1.93
N ASN A 226 -14.38 -11.77 -1.50
CA ASN A 226 -14.03 -11.52 -0.10
C ASN A 226 -14.36 -10.10 0.34
N THR A 227 -14.29 -9.11 -0.57
CA THR A 227 -14.50 -7.68 -0.26
C THR A 227 -15.88 -7.17 -0.65
N LEU A 228 -16.66 -7.96 -1.44
CA LEU A 228 -17.92 -7.55 -2.06
C LEU A 228 -17.77 -6.29 -2.96
N LEU A 229 -16.55 -5.98 -3.38
CA LEU A 229 -16.25 -4.90 -4.30
C LEU A 229 -16.22 -5.45 -5.73
N VAL A 230 -16.77 -4.70 -6.67
CA VAL A 230 -16.60 -4.96 -8.10
C VAL A 230 -15.41 -4.14 -8.57
N LEU A 231 -14.36 -4.81 -9.07
CA LEU A 231 -13.18 -4.14 -9.62
C LEU A 231 -13.50 -3.62 -11.02
N SER A 232 -13.73 -2.32 -11.14
CA SER A 232 -13.86 -1.65 -12.43
C SER A 232 -12.58 -1.86 -13.24
N ASP A 233 -12.72 -2.09 -14.54
CA ASP A 233 -11.56 -2.38 -15.43
C ASP A 233 -10.56 -3.41 -14.88
N LYS A 234 -11.06 -4.53 -14.36
CA LYS A 234 -10.28 -5.67 -13.84
C LYS A 234 -9.18 -6.14 -14.81
N LYS A 235 -9.38 -5.96 -16.13
CA LYS A 235 -8.38 -6.31 -17.15
C LYS A 235 -7.16 -5.39 -17.10
N ASP A 236 -7.34 -4.09 -16.82
CA ASP A 236 -6.22 -3.16 -16.69
C ASP A 236 -5.43 -3.45 -15.41
N LEU A 237 -6.12 -3.73 -14.30
CA LEU A 237 -5.48 -4.17 -13.06
C LEU A 237 -4.67 -5.46 -13.26
N LEU A 238 -5.25 -6.46 -13.93
CA LEU A 238 -4.54 -7.70 -14.28
C LEU A 238 -3.25 -7.40 -15.05
N LYS A 239 -3.31 -6.50 -16.03
CA LYS A 239 -2.14 -6.12 -16.82
C LYS A 239 -1.06 -5.39 -16.00
N LYS A 240 -1.47 -4.54 -15.06
CA LYS A 240 -0.55 -3.88 -14.12
C LYS A 240 0.10 -4.91 -13.20
N LEU A 241 -0.66 -5.82 -12.62
CA LEU A 241 -0.16 -6.92 -11.79
C LEU A 241 0.78 -7.84 -12.57
N LEU A 242 0.43 -8.26 -13.79
CA LEU A 242 1.32 -9.06 -14.63
C LEU A 242 2.67 -8.39 -14.86
N ASN A 243 2.70 -7.08 -15.06
CA ASN A 243 3.97 -6.37 -15.22
C ASN A 243 4.80 -6.36 -13.93
N HIS A 244 4.16 -6.26 -12.75
CA HIS A 244 4.83 -6.36 -11.45
C HIS A 244 5.31 -7.79 -11.19
N PHE A 245 4.51 -8.79 -11.51
CA PHE A 245 4.85 -10.19 -11.26
C PHE A 245 5.99 -10.73 -12.12
N LYS A 246 6.46 -10.03 -13.14
CA LYS A 246 7.62 -10.46 -13.94
C LYS A 246 8.89 -10.59 -13.10
N PRO A 247 9.35 -9.55 -12.38
CA PRO A 247 10.46 -9.71 -11.45
C PRO A 247 10.05 -10.50 -10.18
N ALA A 248 8.83 -10.33 -9.69
CA ALA A 248 8.32 -11.03 -8.52
C ALA A 248 8.27 -12.56 -8.71
N TYR A 249 8.06 -13.04 -9.94
CA TYR A 249 8.11 -14.48 -10.27
C TYR A 249 9.43 -15.11 -9.82
N TYR A 250 10.55 -14.50 -10.16
CA TYR A 250 11.87 -15.00 -9.78
C TYR A 250 12.13 -14.82 -8.29
N ARG A 251 11.68 -13.70 -7.68
CA ARG A 251 11.82 -13.50 -6.24
C ARG A 251 11.07 -14.54 -5.43
N ILE A 252 9.83 -14.84 -5.80
CA ILE A 252 9.00 -15.82 -5.08
C ILE A 252 9.54 -17.24 -5.32
N LYS A 253 9.77 -17.61 -6.60
CA LYS A 253 10.18 -18.96 -6.98
C LYS A 253 11.52 -19.38 -6.34
N TYR A 254 12.44 -18.44 -6.17
CA TYR A 254 13.80 -18.71 -5.68
C TYR A 254 14.10 -18.08 -4.31
N ASP A 255 13.06 -17.67 -3.59
CA ASP A 255 13.15 -17.06 -2.26
C ASP A 255 14.16 -15.90 -2.18
N LEU A 256 14.07 -15.00 -3.16
CA LEU A 256 14.92 -13.81 -3.28
C LEU A 256 14.23 -12.54 -2.76
N SER A 257 13.17 -12.68 -1.94
CA SER A 257 12.38 -11.54 -1.47
C SER A 257 13.27 -10.53 -0.77
N THR A 258 13.33 -9.32 -1.32
CA THR A 258 14.04 -8.20 -0.73
C THR A 258 13.13 -7.53 0.29
N GLY A 259 13.54 -7.45 1.55
CA GLY A 259 12.76 -6.79 2.60
C GLY A 259 12.16 -5.46 2.11
N ASN A 260 10.84 -5.35 2.15
CA ASN A 260 10.16 -4.14 1.73
C ASN A 260 10.14 -3.12 2.87
N VAL A 261 10.89 -2.02 2.74
CA VAL A 261 10.91 -0.93 3.74
C VAL A 261 9.53 -0.31 3.93
N LEU A 262 8.65 -0.40 2.94
CA LEU A 262 7.27 0.08 3.01
C LEU A 262 6.32 -0.92 3.68
N TYR A 263 6.76 -2.16 3.95
CA TYR A 263 5.89 -3.21 4.48
C TYR A 263 5.22 -2.80 5.80
N ASP A 264 6.01 -2.34 6.78
CA ASP A 264 5.48 -1.92 8.08
C ASP A 264 4.49 -0.76 7.94
N LYS A 265 4.77 0.18 7.03
CA LYS A 265 3.89 1.31 6.73
C LYS A 265 2.59 0.86 6.04
N ILE A 266 2.69 -0.03 5.06
CA ILE A 266 1.52 -0.58 4.37
C ILE A 266 0.66 -1.37 5.36
N ARG A 267 1.28 -2.20 6.20
CA ARG A 267 0.59 -2.96 7.22
C ARG A 267 -0.12 -2.07 8.24
N SER A 268 0.47 -0.94 8.64
CA SER A 268 -0.16 -0.01 9.59
C SER A 268 -1.25 0.86 8.95
N GLU A 269 -1.01 1.42 7.75
CA GLU A 269 -1.93 2.37 7.12
C GLU A 269 -3.03 1.68 6.30
N TYR A 270 -2.74 0.51 5.70
CA TYR A 270 -3.64 -0.24 4.82
C TYR A 270 -3.94 -1.65 5.33
N ASN A 271 -3.95 -1.83 6.66
CA ASN A 271 -4.09 -3.15 7.31
C ASN A 271 -5.30 -3.94 6.78
N VAL A 272 -6.46 -3.31 6.67
CA VAL A 272 -7.70 -3.97 6.22
C VAL A 272 -7.55 -4.48 4.78
N LEU A 273 -7.07 -3.63 3.88
CA LEU A 273 -6.86 -4.01 2.48
C LEU A 273 -5.79 -5.10 2.35
N HIS A 274 -4.69 -4.97 3.09
CA HIS A 274 -3.62 -5.97 3.13
C HIS A 274 -4.13 -7.34 3.56
N ASN A 275 -4.98 -7.38 4.58
CA ASN A 275 -5.59 -8.61 5.07
C ASN A 275 -6.53 -9.25 4.05
N PHE A 276 -7.32 -8.47 3.29
CA PHE A 276 -8.13 -9.00 2.20
C PHE A 276 -7.30 -9.55 1.05
N VAL A 277 -6.24 -8.85 0.65
CA VAL A 277 -5.29 -9.35 -0.34
C VAL A 277 -4.70 -10.69 0.12
N ARG A 278 -4.23 -10.77 1.39
CA ARG A 278 -3.70 -12.01 1.96
C ARG A 278 -4.73 -13.14 2.00
N GLN A 279 -5.99 -12.85 2.33
CA GLN A 279 -7.06 -13.86 2.32
C GLN A 279 -7.38 -14.41 0.93
N SER A 280 -7.07 -13.64 -0.12
CA SER A 280 -7.38 -13.97 -1.50
C SER A 280 -6.17 -14.54 -2.27
N ILE A 281 -4.99 -14.69 -1.61
CA ILE A 281 -3.73 -15.01 -2.29
C ILE A 281 -3.60 -16.48 -2.71
N ALA A 282 -4.45 -17.38 -2.19
CA ALA A 282 -4.36 -18.83 -2.39
C ALA A 282 -4.15 -19.31 -3.84
N PRO A 283 -4.80 -18.72 -4.88
CA PRO A 283 -4.54 -19.12 -6.28
C PRO A 283 -3.10 -18.87 -6.72
N LEU A 284 -2.46 -17.83 -6.20
CA LEU A 284 -1.06 -17.51 -6.50
C LEU A 284 -0.11 -18.44 -5.74
N GLU A 285 -0.37 -18.74 -4.48
CA GLU A 285 0.42 -19.71 -3.71
C GLU A 285 0.33 -21.13 -4.32
N ALA A 286 -0.83 -21.50 -4.84
CA ALA A 286 -1.00 -22.75 -5.57
C ALA A 286 -0.18 -22.78 -6.88
N PHE A 287 -0.10 -21.66 -7.60
CA PHE A 287 0.72 -21.53 -8.80
C PHE A 287 2.22 -21.66 -8.50
N PHE A 288 2.70 -20.95 -7.47
CA PHE A 288 4.12 -20.97 -7.08
C PHE A 288 4.50 -22.21 -6.28
N GLN A 289 3.54 -22.97 -5.75
CA GLN A 289 3.73 -24.09 -4.82
C GLN A 289 4.53 -23.70 -3.57
N THR A 290 4.43 -22.46 -3.15
CA THR A 290 5.08 -21.89 -1.97
C THR A 290 4.24 -20.77 -1.38
N GLU A 291 4.41 -20.50 -0.09
CA GLU A 291 3.83 -19.31 0.55
C GLU A 291 4.47 -18.04 -0.01
N ILE A 292 3.64 -17.03 -0.24
CA ILE A 292 4.12 -15.73 -0.72
C ILE A 292 4.47 -14.85 0.48
N ALA A 293 5.70 -14.34 0.48
CA ALA A 293 6.19 -13.46 1.54
C ALA A 293 5.33 -12.19 1.69
N ASP A 294 5.18 -11.74 2.93
CA ASP A 294 4.37 -10.55 3.27
C ASP A 294 4.80 -9.29 2.52
N GLU A 295 6.07 -9.17 2.20
CA GLU A 295 6.62 -8.07 1.42
C GLU A 295 6.08 -8.04 -0.02
N GLU A 296 5.90 -9.18 -0.66
CA GLU A 296 5.29 -9.27 -1.99
C GLU A 296 3.78 -9.03 -1.91
N ILE A 297 3.11 -9.52 -0.86
CA ILE A 297 1.69 -9.23 -0.61
C ILE A 297 1.48 -7.73 -0.41
N ALA A 298 2.41 -7.03 0.25
CA ALA A 298 2.34 -5.58 0.41
C ALA A 298 2.42 -4.84 -0.95
N TYR A 299 3.26 -5.30 -1.89
CA TYR A 299 3.26 -4.75 -3.24
C TYR A 299 1.93 -4.98 -3.97
N ILE A 300 1.37 -6.19 -3.88
CA ILE A 300 0.03 -6.49 -4.46
C ILE A 300 -1.02 -5.56 -3.85
N THR A 301 -0.96 -5.33 -2.53
CA THR A 301 -1.86 -4.42 -1.81
C THR A 301 -1.79 -3.00 -2.36
N LEU A 302 -0.60 -2.49 -2.68
CA LEU A 302 -0.44 -1.18 -3.30
C LEU A 302 -1.05 -1.10 -4.70
N PHE A 303 -0.89 -2.15 -5.53
CA PHE A 303 -1.50 -2.18 -6.86
C PHE A 303 -3.02 -2.21 -6.80
N VAL A 304 -3.58 -3.05 -5.93
CA VAL A 304 -5.04 -3.13 -5.74
C VAL A 304 -5.58 -1.83 -5.15
N GLY A 305 -4.94 -1.29 -4.10
CA GLY A 305 -5.35 -0.02 -3.47
C GLY A 305 -5.26 1.17 -4.43
N GLY A 306 -4.17 1.28 -5.18
CA GLY A 306 -4.01 2.31 -6.20
C GLY A 306 -5.05 2.20 -7.32
N HIS A 307 -5.45 0.98 -7.70
CA HIS A 307 -6.51 0.76 -8.66
C HIS A 307 -7.89 1.16 -8.12
N LEU A 308 -8.23 0.78 -6.89
CA LEU A 308 -9.48 1.17 -6.25
C LEU A 308 -9.61 2.69 -6.15
N ILE A 309 -8.56 3.39 -5.72
CA ILE A 309 -8.54 4.85 -5.67
C ILE A 309 -8.69 5.46 -7.08
N SER A 310 -7.99 4.91 -8.09
CA SER A 310 -8.06 5.44 -9.45
C SER A 310 -9.41 5.20 -10.12
N THR A 311 -10.11 4.12 -9.79
CA THR A 311 -11.42 3.79 -10.37
C THR A 311 -12.57 4.53 -9.70
N ASP A 312 -12.46 4.87 -8.43
CA ASP A 312 -13.40 5.82 -7.79
C ASP A 312 -13.34 7.22 -8.43
N HIS A 313 -12.21 7.55 -9.08
CA HIS A 313 -12.09 8.76 -9.89
C HIS A 313 -12.53 8.58 -11.35
N ASN A 314 -12.63 7.35 -11.88
CA ASN A 314 -12.92 7.11 -13.30
C ASN A 314 -14.39 7.38 -13.69
N ASP A 315 -15.35 7.34 -12.76
CA ASP A 315 -16.68 7.90 -12.99
C ASP A 315 -16.68 9.45 -13.04
N LEU A 316 -15.52 10.07 -12.71
CA LEU A 316 -15.20 11.47 -12.84
C LEU A 316 -14.21 11.77 -13.98
N GLU A 317 -13.66 10.79 -14.70
CA GLU A 317 -12.69 11.01 -15.78
C GLU A 317 -13.25 11.83 -16.96
N ASP A 318 -14.56 11.87 -17.14
CA ASP A 318 -15.20 12.83 -18.05
C ASP A 318 -15.24 14.27 -17.48
N LYS A 319 -14.74 14.53 -16.27
CA LYS A 319 -14.74 15.83 -15.59
C LYS A 319 -13.46 16.19 -14.81
N ILE A 320 -12.35 15.48 -14.99
CA ILE A 320 -11.09 15.93 -14.38
C ILE A 320 -10.66 17.24 -15.05
N ILE A 321 -10.70 18.30 -14.27
CA ILE A 321 -10.26 19.63 -14.73
C ILE A 321 -8.74 19.63 -14.86
N LYS A 322 -8.26 19.85 -16.08
CA LYS A 322 -6.85 19.93 -16.41
C LYS A 322 -6.39 21.36 -16.32
N ALA A 323 -5.42 21.63 -15.47
CA ALA A 323 -4.93 22.97 -15.20
C ALA A 323 -3.48 23.17 -15.65
N ALA A 324 -3.22 24.25 -16.39
CA ALA A 324 -1.85 24.69 -16.69
C ALA A 324 -1.39 25.72 -15.64
N ILE A 325 -0.15 25.65 -15.23
CA ILE A 325 0.46 26.63 -14.29
C ILE A 325 1.52 27.42 -15.02
N LEU A 326 1.43 28.76 -14.93
CA LEU A 326 2.36 29.69 -15.55
C LEU A 326 3.04 30.53 -14.48
N CYS A 327 4.37 30.47 -14.44
CA CYS A 327 5.16 31.28 -13.53
C CYS A 327 6.43 31.77 -14.25
N PRO A 328 6.62 33.10 -14.40
CA PRO A 328 7.82 33.66 -15.01
C PRO A 328 9.05 33.58 -14.10
N ASN A 329 8.86 33.28 -12.82
CA ASN A 329 9.90 33.25 -11.81
C ASN A 329 10.63 31.91 -11.80
N GLY A 330 11.81 31.86 -11.17
CA GLY A 330 12.69 30.70 -11.19
C GLY A 330 12.09 29.40 -10.63
N ILE A 331 12.76 28.30 -10.88
CA ILE A 331 12.32 26.90 -10.61
C ILE A 331 11.77 26.70 -9.18
N SER A 332 12.38 27.32 -8.18
CA SER A 332 11.97 27.15 -6.77
C SER A 332 10.58 27.74 -6.49
N MET A 333 10.29 28.93 -7.02
CA MET A 333 8.99 29.57 -6.86
C MET A 333 7.92 28.82 -7.63
N SER A 334 8.23 28.38 -8.84
CA SER A 334 7.33 27.58 -9.68
C SER A 334 6.90 26.28 -8.99
N LYS A 335 7.81 25.56 -8.34
CA LYS A 335 7.50 24.35 -7.58
C LYS A 335 6.67 24.63 -6.35
N LEU A 336 6.93 25.73 -5.64
CA LEU A 336 6.15 26.13 -4.47
C LEU A 336 4.69 26.39 -4.84
N ILE A 337 4.46 27.15 -5.93
CA ILE A 337 3.12 27.46 -6.43
C ILE A 337 2.42 26.18 -6.89
N GLU A 338 3.10 25.31 -7.64
CA GLU A 338 2.56 24.02 -8.08
C GLU A 338 2.10 23.17 -6.89
N GLN A 339 2.94 23.06 -5.86
CA GLN A 339 2.59 22.31 -4.66
C GLN A 339 1.40 22.93 -3.93
N LYS A 340 1.36 24.26 -3.78
CA LYS A 340 0.25 24.95 -3.14
C LYS A 340 -1.07 24.81 -3.91
N LEU A 341 -1.05 24.90 -5.22
CA LEU A 341 -2.24 24.69 -6.02
C LEU A 341 -2.75 23.24 -5.95
N LYS A 342 -1.86 22.24 -5.89
CA LYS A 342 -2.24 20.83 -5.64
C LYS A 342 -2.84 20.61 -4.25
N GLU A 343 -2.40 21.38 -3.24
CA GLU A 343 -3.02 21.36 -1.91
C GLU A 343 -4.41 22.00 -1.89
N ILE A 344 -4.62 23.09 -2.66
CA ILE A 344 -5.90 23.80 -2.74
C ILE A 344 -6.92 23.03 -3.60
N PHE A 345 -6.48 22.41 -4.69
CA PHE A 345 -7.32 21.70 -5.66
C PHE A 345 -6.80 20.26 -5.88
N PRO A 346 -6.92 19.38 -4.90
CA PRO A 346 -6.46 17.98 -5.04
C PRO A 346 -7.21 17.21 -6.12
N GLU A 347 -8.41 17.68 -6.52
CA GLU A 347 -9.26 17.11 -7.56
C GLU A 347 -8.85 17.49 -8.99
N PHE A 348 -7.86 18.40 -9.18
CA PHE A 348 -7.43 18.85 -10.51
C PHE A 348 -6.15 18.14 -10.95
N LEU A 349 -6.03 17.91 -12.25
CA LEU A 349 -4.80 17.45 -12.88
C LEU A 349 -3.95 18.67 -13.29
N PHE A 350 -2.81 18.85 -12.63
CA PHE A 350 -1.89 19.94 -12.95
C PHE A 350 -0.79 19.48 -13.89
N TYR A 351 -0.59 20.21 -14.98
CA TYR A 351 0.59 20.08 -15.81
C TYR A 351 1.81 20.75 -15.13
N PRO A 352 3.04 20.26 -15.42
CA PRO A 352 4.25 20.91 -14.93
C PRO A 352 4.25 22.40 -15.23
N THR A 353 4.76 23.20 -14.31
CA THR A 353 4.81 24.65 -14.45
C THR A 353 5.61 25.06 -15.67
N ASN A 354 5.05 25.91 -16.51
CA ASN A 354 5.64 26.44 -17.74
C ASN A 354 5.96 27.93 -17.61
N SER A 355 6.96 28.39 -18.37
CA SER A 355 7.15 29.82 -18.58
C SER A 355 6.10 30.35 -19.57
N ILE A 356 5.87 31.66 -19.56
CA ILE A 356 4.91 32.30 -20.48
C ILE A 356 5.26 32.02 -21.94
N ARG A 357 6.57 31.99 -22.28
CA ARG A 357 7.06 31.70 -23.63
C ARG A 357 6.84 30.27 -24.08
N GLU A 358 6.87 29.34 -23.13
CA GLU A 358 6.60 27.93 -23.38
C GLU A 358 5.10 27.67 -23.53
N TYR A 359 4.27 28.45 -22.84
CA TYR A 359 2.82 28.34 -22.94
C TYR A 359 2.30 28.68 -24.34
N GLU A 360 2.90 29.61 -25.06
CA GLU A 360 2.53 29.91 -26.46
C GLU A 360 2.68 28.70 -27.39
N LYS A 361 3.52 27.71 -27.01
CA LYS A 361 3.76 26.44 -27.71
C LYS A 361 3.11 25.24 -27.04
N PHE A 362 2.32 25.48 -25.98
CA PHE A 362 1.75 24.42 -25.17
C PHE A 362 0.54 23.80 -25.87
N MET A 363 0.71 22.54 -26.33
CA MET A 363 -0.28 21.82 -27.16
C MET A 363 -1.15 20.85 -26.36
N LEU A 364 -0.90 20.70 -25.04
CA LEU A 364 -1.67 19.77 -24.22
C LEU A 364 -3.06 20.32 -23.90
N PRO A 365 -4.14 19.51 -24.01
CA PRO A 365 -5.49 19.95 -23.71
C PRO A 365 -5.62 20.29 -22.22
N HIS A 366 -6.09 21.49 -21.91
CA HIS A 366 -6.34 21.96 -20.54
C HIS A 366 -7.59 22.84 -20.51
N ASP A 367 -8.20 22.96 -19.34
CA ASP A 367 -9.49 23.62 -19.15
C ASP A 367 -9.32 25.02 -18.56
N ILE A 368 -8.34 25.18 -17.67
CA ILE A 368 -8.07 26.43 -16.95
C ILE A 368 -6.57 26.69 -16.84
N VAL A 369 -6.23 27.94 -16.53
CA VAL A 369 -4.85 28.40 -16.38
C VAL A 369 -4.70 29.16 -15.06
N PHE A 370 -3.73 28.77 -14.23
CA PHE A 370 -3.26 29.56 -13.10
C PHE A 370 -1.99 30.31 -13.49
N SER A 371 -1.91 31.60 -13.25
CA SER A 371 -0.75 32.41 -13.61
C SER A 371 -0.42 33.43 -12.52
N THR A 372 0.85 33.69 -12.26
CA THR A 372 1.28 34.76 -11.36
C THR A 372 1.28 36.14 -12.01
N VAL A 373 1.05 36.22 -13.31
CA VAL A 373 0.94 37.47 -14.09
C VAL A 373 -0.19 37.37 -15.10
N PRO A 374 -0.79 38.48 -15.53
CA PRO A 374 -1.82 38.47 -16.58
C PRO A 374 -1.27 37.89 -17.89
N VAL A 375 -1.95 36.89 -18.44
CA VAL A 375 -1.59 36.22 -19.71
C VAL A 375 -2.80 36.16 -20.64
N LYS A 376 -2.56 36.26 -21.94
CA LYS A 376 -3.60 36.04 -22.97
C LYS A 376 -3.75 34.54 -23.21
N SER A 377 -4.94 34.03 -23.00
CA SER A 377 -5.31 32.62 -23.26
C SER A 377 -6.74 32.56 -23.77
N ASP A 378 -7.09 31.53 -24.53
CA ASP A 378 -8.45 31.14 -24.88
C ASP A 378 -9.19 30.47 -23.72
N LYS A 379 -8.47 30.11 -22.67
CA LYS A 379 -8.98 29.49 -21.46
C LYS A 379 -9.14 30.50 -20.33
N LYS A 380 -9.96 30.17 -19.33
CA LYS A 380 -10.11 30.99 -18.13
C LYS A 380 -8.76 31.06 -17.39
N VAL A 381 -8.28 32.27 -17.15
CA VAL A 381 -7.03 32.55 -16.44
C VAL A 381 -7.35 33.05 -15.03
N TYR A 382 -6.81 32.40 -14.01
CA TYR A 382 -6.83 32.87 -12.63
C TYR A 382 -5.46 33.45 -12.29
N VAL A 383 -5.44 34.79 -12.06
CA VAL A 383 -4.18 35.43 -11.66
C VAL A 383 -4.05 35.31 -10.15
N ILE A 384 -2.96 34.68 -9.71
CA ILE A 384 -2.69 34.35 -8.30
C ILE A 384 -1.45 35.08 -7.80
N ASN A 385 -1.43 35.40 -6.52
CA ASN A 385 -0.24 35.94 -5.86
C ASN A 385 0.82 34.82 -5.69
N GLU A 386 2.10 35.18 -5.74
CA GLU A 386 3.22 34.24 -5.54
C GLU A 386 3.19 33.56 -4.16
N ILE A 387 2.69 34.27 -3.14
CA ILE A 387 2.48 33.76 -1.79
C ILE A 387 0.99 33.91 -1.46
N LEU A 388 0.29 32.79 -1.41
CA LEU A 388 -1.13 32.73 -1.05
C LEU A 388 -1.27 32.59 0.45
N ASN A 389 -1.83 33.59 1.11
CA ASN A 389 -2.28 33.44 2.49
C ASN A 389 -3.57 32.61 2.57
N LYS A 390 -4.00 32.18 3.77
CA LYS A 390 -5.18 31.31 3.93
C LYS A 390 -6.47 31.92 3.38
N SER A 391 -6.65 33.22 3.50
CA SER A 391 -7.84 33.93 2.95
C SER A 391 -7.83 33.92 1.42
N ASP A 392 -6.66 34.17 0.80
CA ASP A 392 -6.50 34.14 -0.65
C ASP A 392 -6.74 32.73 -1.22
N GLN A 393 -6.32 31.69 -0.51
CA GLN A 393 -6.54 30.28 -0.88
C GLN A 393 -8.03 29.94 -0.89
N LEU A 394 -8.76 30.35 0.17
CA LEU A 394 -10.22 30.17 0.26
C LEU A 394 -10.96 30.89 -0.87
N GLN A 395 -10.64 32.16 -1.08
CA GLN A 395 -11.26 32.95 -2.13
C GLN A 395 -11.00 32.34 -3.51
N LEU A 396 -9.75 31.95 -3.79
CA LEU A 396 -9.37 31.32 -5.04
C LEU A 396 -10.13 30.00 -5.25
N ARG A 397 -10.23 29.16 -4.20
CA ARG A 397 -10.98 27.91 -4.30
C ARG A 397 -12.46 28.15 -4.58
N GLN A 398 -13.09 29.08 -3.88
CA GLN A 398 -14.50 29.43 -4.12
C GLN A 398 -14.72 29.94 -5.54
N ASP A 399 -13.90 30.87 -6.03
CA ASP A 399 -14.03 31.45 -7.36
C ASP A 399 -13.85 30.41 -8.47
N VAL A 400 -12.85 29.53 -8.33
CA VAL A 400 -12.58 28.47 -9.31
C VAL A 400 -13.68 27.41 -9.31
N ILE A 401 -14.11 26.93 -8.14
CA ILE A 401 -15.17 25.92 -8.02
C ILE A 401 -16.49 26.45 -8.55
N LYS A 402 -16.82 27.71 -8.23
CA LYS A 402 -18.02 28.38 -8.77
C LYS A 402 -18.01 28.44 -10.31
N ASP A 403 -16.90 28.87 -10.89
CA ASP A 403 -16.77 29.02 -12.35
C ASP A 403 -16.72 27.67 -13.09
N VAL A 404 -16.03 26.69 -12.54
CA VAL A 404 -15.79 25.40 -13.21
C VAL A 404 -16.99 24.46 -13.09
N PHE A 405 -17.58 24.36 -11.89
CA PHE A 405 -18.69 23.44 -11.62
C PHE A 405 -20.07 24.10 -11.63
N GLN A 406 -20.13 25.43 -11.87
CA GLN A 406 -21.37 26.23 -11.87
C GLN A 406 -22.15 26.07 -10.55
N LEU A 407 -21.46 25.86 -9.45
CA LEU A 407 -22.02 25.73 -8.12
C LEU A 407 -22.07 27.11 -7.47
N ASP A 408 -23.29 27.65 -7.23
CA ASP A 408 -23.46 28.87 -6.44
C ASP A 408 -23.26 28.57 -4.95
N PHE A 409 -22.08 28.81 -4.45
CA PHE A 409 -21.80 28.87 -3.02
C PHE A 409 -22.16 30.27 -2.49
N ASP A 410 -23.41 30.69 -2.67
CA ASP A 410 -23.90 31.87 -1.95
C ASP A 410 -24.09 31.48 -0.48
N GLY A 411 -23.07 31.76 0.33
CA GLY A 411 -23.36 32.13 1.68
C GLY A 411 -22.86 31.34 2.88
N VAL A 412 -21.82 30.54 2.84
CA VAL A 412 -21.22 30.13 4.12
C VAL A 412 -19.84 30.76 4.29
N ARG A 413 -19.83 32.06 4.58
CA ARG A 413 -18.63 32.74 5.11
C ARG A 413 -18.51 32.40 6.60
N SER A 414 -17.31 32.07 7.04
CA SER A 414 -17.04 31.85 8.48
C SER A 414 -17.53 33.02 9.33
N SER A 415 -17.42 34.26 8.83
CA SER A 415 -17.98 35.45 9.47
C SER A 415 -19.51 35.42 9.59
N ALA A 416 -20.23 34.89 8.60
CA ALA A 416 -21.69 34.80 8.66
C ALA A 416 -22.16 33.75 9.68
N ILE A 417 -21.41 32.64 9.83
CA ILE A 417 -21.66 31.65 10.89
C ILE A 417 -21.44 32.29 12.27
N VAL A 418 -20.36 33.05 12.41
CA VAL A 418 -20.07 33.77 13.66
C VAL A 418 -21.11 34.83 13.98
N ASP A 419 -21.63 35.54 12.98
CA ASP A 419 -22.70 36.51 13.18
C ASP A 419 -24.02 35.87 13.60
N ILE A 420 -24.31 34.65 13.12
CA ILE A 420 -25.43 33.84 13.62
C ILE A 420 -25.18 33.41 15.07
N LEU A 421 -23.97 32.92 15.38
CA LEU A 421 -23.61 32.50 16.74
C LEU A 421 -23.70 33.66 17.75
N LYS A 422 -23.38 34.89 17.36
CA LYS A 422 -23.52 36.10 18.21
C LYS A 422 -24.95 36.40 18.61
N GLN A 423 -25.94 35.92 17.90
CA GLN A 423 -27.35 36.08 18.29
C GLN A 423 -27.74 35.22 19.49
N TYR A 424 -26.98 34.14 19.74
CA TYR A 424 -27.27 33.17 20.80
C TYR A 424 -26.24 33.17 21.93
N VAL A 425 -25.00 33.62 21.68
CA VAL A 425 -23.87 33.61 22.65
C VAL A 425 -23.07 34.89 22.53
N SER A 426 -22.71 35.46 23.69
CA SER A 426 -21.80 36.63 23.75
C SER A 426 -20.35 36.21 23.43
N ILE A 427 -19.87 36.57 22.24
CA ILE A 427 -18.53 36.26 21.74
C ILE A 427 -17.68 37.52 21.81
N ASN A 428 -16.53 37.46 22.50
CA ASN A 428 -15.58 38.56 22.52
C ASN A 428 -14.68 38.54 21.27
N LYS A 429 -14.06 39.68 20.93
CA LYS A 429 -13.27 39.85 19.71
C LYS A 429 -12.10 38.84 19.56
N SER A 430 -11.52 38.39 20.66
CA SER A 430 -10.40 37.44 20.63
C SER A 430 -10.88 36.02 20.32
N ILE A 431 -12.03 35.65 20.86
CA ILE A 431 -12.69 34.36 20.61
C ILE A 431 -13.28 34.34 19.19
N GLU A 432 -13.84 35.46 18.75
CA GLU A 432 -14.36 35.64 17.38
C GLU A 432 -13.29 35.36 16.32
N ALA A 433 -12.11 35.97 16.46
CA ALA A 433 -11.01 35.74 15.51
C ALA A 433 -10.57 34.26 15.47
N LYS A 434 -10.58 33.60 16.63
CA LYS A 434 -10.20 32.19 16.73
C LYS A 434 -11.25 31.25 16.12
N ILE A 435 -12.56 31.54 16.33
CA ILE A 435 -13.64 30.77 15.72
C ILE A 435 -13.61 30.93 14.19
N ILE A 436 -13.36 32.14 13.68
CA ILE A 436 -13.22 32.37 12.23
C ILE A 436 -12.02 31.57 11.69
N GLU A 437 -10.87 31.57 12.38
CA GLU A 437 -9.69 30.81 11.98
C GLU A 437 -9.94 29.30 11.98
N ASP A 438 -10.66 28.79 12.99
CA ASP A 438 -11.01 27.36 13.09
C ASP A 438 -12.03 26.94 12.02
N LEU A 439 -13.04 27.80 11.74
CA LEU A 439 -14.00 27.58 10.66
C LEU A 439 -13.36 27.66 9.28
N ASP A 440 -12.45 28.61 9.07
CA ASP A 440 -11.68 28.71 7.82
C ASP A 440 -10.80 27.47 7.61
N SER A 441 -10.19 26.93 8.66
CA SER A 441 -9.43 25.69 8.62
C SER A 441 -10.31 24.47 8.27
N LEU A 442 -11.53 24.39 8.80
CA LEU A 442 -12.50 23.33 8.49
C LEU A 442 -12.99 23.42 7.05
N LEU A 443 -13.30 24.61 6.57
CA LEU A 443 -13.79 24.86 5.21
C LEU A 443 -12.72 24.63 4.13
N LEU A 444 -11.42 24.82 4.48
CA LEU A 444 -10.28 24.54 3.61
C LEU A 444 -9.88 23.07 3.59
N GLY A 445 -10.40 22.26 4.52
CA GLY A 445 -10.00 20.86 4.66
C GLY A 445 -8.59 20.67 5.22
N ASP A 446 -8.00 21.72 5.84
CA ASP A 446 -6.70 21.63 6.50
C ASP A 446 -6.82 20.80 7.79
N ARG A 447 -6.49 19.51 7.71
CA ARG A 447 -6.18 18.73 8.90
C ARG A 447 -4.86 19.27 9.47
N LYS A 448 -4.92 20.06 10.55
CA LYS A 448 -3.72 20.42 11.31
C LYS A 448 -3.02 19.14 11.76
N SER A 449 -1.84 18.90 11.23
CA SER A 449 -0.85 18.04 11.88
C SER A 449 -0.41 18.72 13.18
N GLY A 450 -0.97 18.32 14.32
CA GLY A 450 -0.52 18.87 15.59
C GLY A 450 -1.59 18.92 16.66
N GLN A 451 -2.21 17.82 16.91
CA GLN A 451 -2.64 17.25 18.19
C GLN A 451 -3.26 15.92 17.84
N GLU A 452 -2.57 14.88 18.25
CA GLU A 452 -3.10 13.52 18.30
C GLU A 452 -4.35 13.51 19.18
N ASN A 453 -5.50 13.86 18.59
CA ASN A 453 -6.69 13.13 18.90
C ASN A 453 -6.71 12.03 17.85
N GLU A 454 -6.31 10.86 18.25
CA GLU A 454 -6.60 9.60 17.59
C GLU A 454 -8.09 9.57 17.23
N VAL A 455 -8.42 10.09 16.04
CA VAL A 455 -9.54 9.56 15.31
C VAL A 455 -8.93 8.34 14.63
N SER A 456 -8.83 7.25 15.38
CA SER A 456 -8.74 5.91 14.86
C SER A 456 -9.89 5.75 13.88
N SER A 457 -9.62 5.93 12.60
CA SER A 457 -10.56 5.63 11.51
C SER A 457 -10.54 4.13 11.19
N SER A 458 -10.54 3.29 12.21
CA SER A 458 -11.00 1.92 12.15
C SER A 458 -12.29 1.87 12.96
N SER A 459 -13.43 2.11 12.30
CA SER A 459 -14.71 1.74 12.91
C SER A 459 -14.67 0.24 13.12
N GLU A 460 -14.36 -0.18 14.33
CA GLU A 460 -14.45 -1.59 14.70
C GLU A 460 -15.91 -2.01 14.64
N ILE A 461 -16.18 -3.29 14.41
CA ILE A 461 -17.54 -3.82 14.44
C ILE A 461 -18.20 -3.52 15.80
N ALA A 462 -17.41 -3.44 16.88
CA ALA A 462 -17.85 -3.08 18.22
C ALA A 462 -18.43 -1.66 18.31
N ASP A 463 -17.97 -0.72 17.46
CA ASP A 463 -18.46 0.66 17.45
C ASP A 463 -19.80 0.81 16.70
N VAL A 464 -20.07 -0.09 15.76
CA VAL A 464 -21.25 -0.01 14.87
C VAL A 464 -22.35 -0.98 15.30
N VAL A 465 -21.99 -2.13 15.90
CA VAL A 465 -22.95 -3.12 16.36
C VAL A 465 -23.39 -2.85 17.80
N CYS A 466 -24.64 -2.46 17.97
CA CYS A 466 -25.27 -2.26 19.27
C CYS A 466 -26.43 -3.25 19.47
N GLU A 467 -26.89 -3.42 20.72
CA GLU A 467 -27.92 -4.40 21.10
C GLU A 467 -29.22 -4.29 20.26
N LYS A 468 -29.62 -3.08 19.86
CA LYS A 468 -30.80 -2.84 19.04
C LYS A 468 -30.66 -3.22 17.56
N HIS A 469 -29.41 -3.37 17.09
CA HIS A 469 -29.08 -3.80 15.72
C HIS A 469 -28.81 -5.31 15.62
N VAL A 470 -28.91 -6.04 16.72
CA VAL A 470 -28.80 -7.51 16.75
C VAL A 470 -30.17 -8.09 17.11
N LEU A 471 -30.76 -8.82 16.19
CA LEU A 471 -32.10 -9.38 16.31
C LEU A 471 -32.02 -10.89 16.37
N PHE A 472 -32.61 -11.49 17.39
CA PHE A 472 -32.77 -12.93 17.48
C PHE A 472 -34.23 -13.33 17.15
N VAL A 473 -34.39 -14.27 16.22
CA VAL A 473 -35.70 -14.71 15.72
C VAL A 473 -35.86 -16.21 15.93
N GLU A 474 -36.89 -16.60 16.70
CA GLU A 474 -37.20 -18.01 16.95
C GLU A 474 -38.12 -18.61 15.89
N GLU A 475 -38.98 -17.77 15.30
CA GLU A 475 -39.96 -18.18 14.30
C GLU A 475 -39.31 -18.30 12.91
N GLN A 476 -39.92 -19.13 12.06
CA GLN A 476 -39.51 -19.23 10.67
C GLN A 476 -40.06 -18.02 9.88
N LEU A 477 -39.19 -17.19 9.35
CA LEU A 477 -39.55 -16.04 8.51
C LEU A 477 -39.27 -16.31 7.02
N SER A 478 -40.00 -15.61 6.15
CA SER A 478 -39.65 -15.56 4.73
C SER A 478 -38.44 -14.67 4.51
N TRP A 479 -37.73 -14.88 3.37
CA TRP A 479 -36.59 -14.03 2.99
C TRP A 479 -36.96 -12.54 2.96
N GLU A 480 -38.09 -12.20 2.35
CA GLU A 480 -38.58 -10.82 2.27
C GLU A 480 -38.87 -10.22 3.68
N SER A 481 -39.42 -11.02 4.60
CA SER A 481 -39.68 -10.57 5.98
C SER A 481 -38.36 -10.32 6.75
N ILE A 482 -37.31 -11.08 6.48
CA ILE A 482 -36.00 -10.88 7.12
C ILE A 482 -35.37 -9.57 6.61
N LEU A 483 -35.41 -9.31 5.29
CA LEU A 483 -34.94 -8.06 4.71
C LEU A 483 -35.70 -6.85 5.26
N GLU A 484 -37.01 -6.96 5.39
CA GLU A 484 -37.84 -5.92 5.98
C GLU A 484 -37.52 -5.66 7.45
N LEU A 485 -37.38 -6.71 8.25
CA LEU A 485 -37.02 -6.61 9.66
C LEU A 485 -35.68 -5.92 9.87
N ALA A 486 -34.67 -6.31 9.10
CA ALA A 486 -33.33 -5.74 9.17
C ALA A 486 -33.30 -4.26 8.72
N SER A 487 -33.94 -3.93 7.59
CA SER A 487 -33.95 -2.57 7.06
C SER A 487 -34.77 -1.61 7.93
N GLN A 488 -35.92 -2.03 8.46
CA GLN A 488 -36.74 -1.21 9.38
C GLN A 488 -35.99 -0.83 10.66
N THR A 489 -35.08 -1.68 11.12
CA THR A 489 -34.23 -1.38 12.27
C THR A 489 -33.30 -0.22 11.96
N LEU A 490 -32.69 -0.20 10.77
CA LEU A 490 -31.79 0.87 10.34
C LEU A 490 -32.52 2.16 9.94
N ILE A 491 -33.74 2.06 9.40
CA ILE A 491 -34.61 3.21 9.12
C ILE A 491 -34.94 3.97 10.40
N LYS A 492 -35.32 3.26 11.47
CA LYS A 492 -35.66 3.87 12.79
C LYS A 492 -34.50 4.69 13.36
N ASP A 493 -33.27 4.34 13.06
CA ASP A 493 -32.06 5.06 13.50
C ASP A 493 -31.55 6.09 12.47
N ASN A 494 -32.33 6.36 11.40
CA ASN A 494 -31.96 7.28 10.30
C ASN A 494 -30.60 6.94 9.66
N ILE A 495 -30.30 5.66 9.56
CA ILE A 495 -29.11 5.15 8.88
C ILE A 495 -29.38 5.01 7.39
N VAL A 496 -30.60 4.62 7.02
CA VAL A 496 -31.08 4.51 5.64
C VAL A 496 -32.45 5.19 5.50
N THR A 497 -32.83 5.50 4.27
CA THR A 497 -34.10 6.19 3.90
C THR A 497 -35.28 5.21 3.89
N ASP A 498 -36.50 5.73 3.90
CA ASP A 498 -37.74 4.92 3.97
C ASP A 498 -37.94 4.01 2.75
N ASP A 499 -37.41 4.38 1.59
CA ASP A 499 -37.49 3.61 0.35
C ASP A 499 -36.47 2.46 0.26
N TYR A 500 -35.50 2.42 1.19
CA TYR A 500 -34.43 1.41 1.22
C TYR A 500 -34.97 -0.03 1.19
N THR A 501 -36.02 -0.31 1.97
CA THR A 501 -36.61 -1.65 2.07
C THR A 501 -37.15 -2.16 0.73
N GLU A 502 -37.79 -1.29 -0.05
CA GLU A 502 -38.39 -1.69 -1.33
C GLU A 502 -37.33 -1.95 -2.38
N ILE A 503 -36.26 -1.14 -2.38
CA ILE A 503 -35.12 -1.33 -3.29
C ILE A 503 -34.38 -2.62 -2.91
N LEU A 504 -34.14 -2.85 -1.61
CA LEU A 504 -33.46 -4.03 -1.11
C LEU A 504 -34.22 -5.33 -1.49
N LYS A 505 -35.56 -5.38 -1.29
CA LYS A 505 -36.37 -6.51 -1.67
C LYS A 505 -36.35 -6.79 -3.17
N LYS A 506 -36.34 -5.73 -3.99
CA LYS A 506 -36.31 -5.85 -5.43
C LYS A 506 -34.97 -6.42 -5.91
N GLU A 507 -33.85 -5.91 -5.36
CA GLU A 507 -32.49 -6.33 -5.72
C GLU A 507 -32.23 -7.80 -5.35
N TYR A 508 -32.69 -8.22 -4.18
CA TYR A 508 -32.41 -9.56 -3.63
C TYR A 508 -33.56 -10.56 -3.77
N LYS A 509 -34.50 -10.32 -4.66
CA LYS A 509 -35.63 -11.20 -4.91
C LYS A 509 -35.22 -12.62 -5.28
N ASP A 510 -34.21 -12.77 -6.12
CA ASP A 510 -33.75 -14.06 -6.66
C ASP A 510 -32.65 -14.72 -5.82
N GLN A 511 -32.38 -14.23 -4.61
CA GLN A 511 -31.38 -14.77 -3.68
C GLN A 511 -30.00 -15.03 -4.34
N PRO A 512 -29.28 -14.02 -4.82
CA PRO A 512 -28.04 -14.22 -5.55
C PRO A 512 -26.94 -14.84 -4.67
N THR A 513 -26.13 -15.73 -5.24
CA THR A 513 -25.08 -16.48 -4.52
C THR A 513 -23.92 -15.63 -4.06
N TYR A 514 -23.64 -14.51 -4.72
CA TYR A 514 -22.48 -13.65 -4.42
C TYR A 514 -22.51 -12.97 -3.06
N ILE A 515 -23.69 -12.87 -2.40
CA ILE A 515 -23.79 -12.32 -1.05
C ILE A 515 -23.69 -13.39 0.06
N MET A 516 -23.48 -14.65 -0.30
CA MET A 516 -23.31 -15.74 0.67
C MET A 516 -21.85 -15.89 1.06
N LEU A 517 -21.55 -15.63 2.33
CA LEU A 517 -20.22 -15.79 2.91
C LEU A 517 -20.07 -17.19 3.52
N ARG A 518 -19.16 -18.00 2.95
CA ARG A 518 -18.78 -19.32 3.47
C ARG A 518 -19.95 -20.28 3.75
N GLN A 519 -21.07 -20.14 3.00
CA GLN A 519 -22.30 -20.96 3.15
C GLN A 519 -22.97 -20.85 4.55
N ARG A 520 -22.65 -19.81 5.33
CA ARG A 520 -23.15 -19.64 6.70
C ARG A 520 -23.78 -18.30 7.00
N ILE A 521 -23.31 -17.25 6.37
CA ILE A 521 -23.83 -15.87 6.52
C ILE A 521 -24.28 -15.37 5.16
N VAL A 522 -25.43 -14.72 5.12
CA VAL A 522 -25.88 -13.95 3.95
C VAL A 522 -25.79 -12.48 4.26
N LEU A 523 -25.17 -11.70 3.35
CA LEU A 523 -24.82 -10.31 3.55
C LEU A 523 -25.43 -9.41 2.46
N PRO A 524 -26.75 -9.10 2.52
CA PRO A 524 -27.37 -8.14 1.63
C PRO A 524 -26.83 -6.72 1.89
N HIS A 525 -26.60 -5.97 0.80
CA HIS A 525 -26.11 -4.59 0.81
C HIS A 525 -26.50 -3.90 -0.49
N LEU A 526 -26.76 -2.59 -0.47
CA LEU A 526 -27.02 -1.81 -1.67
C LEU A 526 -25.82 -0.92 -2.02
N ASP A 527 -25.64 -0.70 -3.32
CA ASP A 527 -24.64 0.28 -3.80
C ASP A 527 -25.00 1.67 -3.24
N PRO A 528 -24.05 2.40 -2.62
CA PRO A 528 -24.29 3.75 -2.11
C PRO A 528 -24.77 4.75 -3.17
N MET A 529 -24.55 4.48 -4.46
CA MET A 529 -25.08 5.30 -5.54
C MET A 529 -26.59 5.11 -5.80
N LEU A 530 -27.19 4.02 -5.31
CA LEU A 530 -28.62 3.74 -5.52
C LEU A 530 -29.52 4.40 -4.48
N VAL A 531 -29.04 4.55 -3.25
CA VAL A 531 -29.82 5.08 -2.12
C VAL A 531 -28.88 5.80 -1.15
N GLU A 532 -29.32 6.94 -0.61
CA GLU A 532 -28.60 7.64 0.44
C GLU A 532 -28.59 6.79 1.71
N GLN A 533 -27.40 6.48 2.22
CA GLN A 533 -27.21 5.61 3.37
C GLN A 533 -25.96 6.02 4.17
N LYS A 534 -25.98 5.72 5.47
CA LYS A 534 -24.83 5.87 6.37
C LYS A 534 -24.22 4.49 6.63
N LEU A 535 -23.04 4.48 7.23
CA LEU A 535 -22.43 3.24 7.71
C LEU A 535 -23.28 2.64 8.82
N GLY A 536 -23.68 1.39 8.64
CA GLY A 536 -24.50 0.68 9.61
C GLY A 536 -24.55 -0.82 9.37
N VAL A 537 -24.89 -1.57 10.43
CA VAL A 537 -25.01 -3.03 10.41
C VAL A 537 -26.24 -3.45 11.18
N CYS A 538 -27.03 -4.33 10.61
CA CYS A 538 -28.09 -5.05 11.34
C CYS A 538 -27.85 -6.55 11.18
N ILE A 539 -27.71 -7.27 12.30
CA ILE A 539 -27.47 -8.71 12.35
C ILE A 539 -28.75 -9.41 12.79
N VAL A 540 -29.25 -10.31 11.95
CA VAL A 540 -30.40 -11.13 12.24
C VAL A 540 -29.95 -12.58 12.42
N VAL A 541 -30.10 -13.11 13.63
CA VAL A 541 -29.77 -14.50 13.97
C VAL A 541 -31.08 -15.32 14.03
N LEU A 542 -31.15 -16.37 13.21
CA LEU A 542 -32.31 -17.19 12.97
C LEU A 542 -32.16 -18.57 13.63
N LYS A 543 -32.92 -18.87 14.67
CA LYS A 543 -32.85 -20.16 15.38
C LYS A 543 -33.11 -21.34 14.44
N GLN A 544 -34.12 -21.23 13.59
CA GLN A 544 -34.51 -22.30 12.68
C GLN A 544 -33.74 -22.23 11.33
N GLY A 545 -33.01 -21.13 11.10
CA GLY A 545 -32.37 -20.85 9.84
C GLY A 545 -33.34 -20.61 8.69
N ILE A 546 -32.82 -20.17 7.56
CA ILE A 546 -33.54 -20.01 6.29
C ILE A 546 -32.84 -20.81 5.21
N LEU A 547 -33.62 -21.36 4.28
CA LEU A 547 -33.08 -21.99 3.07
C LEU A 547 -32.67 -20.87 2.07
N TYR A 548 -31.39 -20.74 1.81
CA TYR A 548 -30.84 -19.80 0.85
C TYR A 548 -29.98 -20.57 -0.18
N GLN A 549 -30.37 -20.58 -1.44
CA GLN A 549 -29.66 -21.33 -2.52
C GLN A 549 -29.36 -22.80 -2.16
N ASN A 550 -30.30 -23.53 -1.53
CA ASN A 550 -30.16 -24.91 -1.04
C ASN A 550 -29.29 -25.11 0.22
N GLU A 551 -28.69 -24.04 0.77
CA GLU A 551 -27.96 -24.09 2.02
C GLU A 551 -28.82 -23.54 3.18
N ARG A 552 -28.64 -24.08 4.39
CA ARG A 552 -29.34 -23.55 5.57
C ARG A 552 -28.45 -22.51 6.25
N VAL A 553 -28.89 -21.26 6.20
CA VAL A 553 -28.22 -20.10 6.76
C VAL A 553 -28.90 -19.62 8.02
N HIS A 554 -28.14 -19.37 9.08
CA HIS A 554 -28.64 -18.93 10.38
C HIS A 554 -28.38 -17.46 10.68
N VAL A 555 -27.51 -16.80 9.94
CA VAL A 555 -27.14 -15.41 10.18
C VAL A 555 -27.30 -14.59 8.90
N VAL A 556 -28.05 -13.50 8.98
CA VAL A 556 -28.21 -12.51 7.91
C VAL A 556 -27.68 -11.18 8.43
N VAL A 557 -26.75 -10.58 7.71
CA VAL A 557 -26.12 -9.30 8.08
C VAL A 557 -26.44 -8.27 7.00
N LEU A 558 -27.35 -7.35 7.29
CA LEU A 558 -27.60 -6.19 6.44
C LEU A 558 -26.51 -5.15 6.70
N LEU A 559 -25.69 -4.89 5.71
CA LEU A 559 -24.58 -3.92 5.75
C LEU A 559 -24.93 -2.70 4.89
N THR A 560 -24.76 -1.50 5.44
CA THR A 560 -24.97 -0.24 4.72
C THR A 560 -23.70 0.59 4.78
N THR A 561 -23.42 1.34 3.72
CA THR A 561 -22.19 2.14 3.61
C THR A 561 -22.42 3.41 2.82
N PRO A 562 -21.86 4.57 3.25
CA PRO A 562 -21.97 5.83 2.50
C PRO A 562 -21.06 5.86 1.26
N ASP A 563 -20.06 4.96 1.20
CA ASP A 563 -19.05 4.90 0.17
C ASP A 563 -18.54 3.46 -0.03
N LYS A 564 -17.58 3.26 -0.94
CA LYS A 564 -17.02 1.95 -1.28
C LYS A 564 -15.93 1.45 -0.31
N THR A 565 -15.57 2.19 0.72
CA THR A 565 -14.42 1.86 1.59
C THR A 565 -14.74 1.81 3.07
N SER A 566 -15.66 2.63 3.55
CA SER A 566 -16.00 2.75 4.99
C SER A 566 -16.49 1.44 5.63
N HIS A 567 -17.08 0.53 4.86
CA HIS A 567 -17.57 -0.78 5.33
C HIS A 567 -16.48 -1.86 5.46
N LEU A 568 -15.31 -1.66 4.83
CA LEU A 568 -14.25 -2.69 4.75
C LEU A 568 -13.79 -3.22 6.13
N PRO A 569 -13.56 -2.38 7.15
CA PRO A 569 -13.21 -2.89 8.48
C PRO A 569 -14.27 -3.81 9.07
N ILE A 570 -15.54 -3.43 8.96
CA ILE A 570 -16.68 -4.21 9.47
C ILE A 570 -16.79 -5.52 8.70
N LEU A 571 -16.68 -5.48 7.38
CA LEU A 571 -16.74 -6.65 6.52
C LEU A 571 -15.60 -7.64 6.83
N TYR A 572 -14.42 -7.14 7.16
CA TYR A 572 -13.31 -7.99 7.62
C TYR A 572 -13.67 -8.80 8.86
N HIS A 573 -14.30 -8.18 9.87
CA HIS A 573 -14.76 -8.88 11.07
C HIS A 573 -15.89 -9.89 10.76
N ILE A 574 -16.84 -9.51 9.91
CA ILE A 574 -17.92 -10.42 9.48
C ILE A 574 -17.35 -11.64 8.74
N ASN A 575 -16.38 -11.46 7.87
CA ASN A 575 -15.71 -12.56 7.17
C ASN A 575 -14.98 -13.51 8.13
N ARG A 576 -14.39 -12.99 9.21
CA ARG A 576 -13.77 -13.83 10.24
C ARG A 576 -14.80 -14.63 11.03
N ILE A 577 -15.90 -14.01 11.42
CA ILE A 577 -17.05 -14.71 12.04
C ILE A 577 -17.56 -15.82 11.09
N ALA A 578 -17.66 -15.55 9.79
CA ALA A 578 -18.10 -16.52 8.81
C ALA A 578 -17.16 -17.73 8.65
N LYS A 579 -15.88 -17.60 9.00
CA LYS A 579 -14.88 -18.69 9.00
C LYS A 579 -15.01 -19.60 10.24
N ASP A 580 -15.52 -19.07 11.34
CA ASP A 580 -15.62 -19.78 12.61
C ASP A 580 -17.01 -20.41 12.74
N ALA A 581 -17.08 -21.69 12.38
CA ALA A 581 -18.33 -22.46 12.41
C ALA A 581 -18.86 -22.63 13.83
N ASP A 582 -17.97 -22.90 14.79
CA ASP A 582 -18.31 -23.16 16.17
C ASP A 582 -18.88 -21.88 16.82
N PHE A 583 -18.30 -20.73 16.49
CA PHE A 583 -18.81 -19.43 16.95
C PHE A 583 -20.22 -19.10 16.39
N ILE A 584 -20.48 -19.43 15.11
CA ILE A 584 -21.82 -19.24 14.54
C ILE A 584 -22.82 -20.13 15.24
N ASP A 585 -22.51 -21.40 15.48
CA ASP A 585 -23.40 -22.33 16.19
C ASP A 585 -23.64 -21.84 17.63
N GLU A 586 -22.62 -21.31 18.31
CA GLU A 586 -22.71 -20.74 19.66
C GLU A 586 -23.66 -19.53 19.72
N ILE A 587 -23.55 -18.55 18.80
CA ILE A 587 -24.46 -17.37 18.80
C ILE A 587 -25.90 -17.72 18.47
N VAL A 588 -26.15 -18.79 17.72
CA VAL A 588 -27.52 -19.31 17.47
C VAL A 588 -28.13 -19.93 18.72
N GLU A 589 -27.30 -20.55 19.56
CA GLU A 589 -27.78 -21.18 20.81
C GLU A 589 -28.05 -20.17 21.94
N TYR A 590 -27.43 -18.98 21.92
CA TYR A 590 -27.60 -17.96 22.97
C TYR A 590 -29.05 -17.52 23.16
N GLY A 591 -29.85 -17.45 22.11
CA GLY A 591 -31.28 -17.13 22.18
C GLY A 591 -31.62 -15.72 22.70
N ASP A 592 -30.65 -14.82 22.75
CA ASP A 592 -30.77 -13.49 23.35
C ASP A 592 -29.88 -12.48 22.63
N SER A 593 -30.48 -11.41 22.10
CA SER A 593 -29.79 -10.36 21.34
C SER A 593 -28.62 -9.72 22.09
N LYS A 594 -28.77 -9.54 23.42
CA LYS A 594 -27.76 -8.93 24.27
C LYS A 594 -26.53 -9.81 24.45
N LYS A 595 -26.74 -11.13 24.62
CA LYS A 595 -25.63 -12.09 24.71
C LYS A 595 -24.90 -12.19 23.37
N ILE A 596 -25.64 -12.24 22.26
CA ILE A 596 -25.09 -12.29 20.90
C ILE A 596 -24.26 -11.03 20.63
N THR A 597 -24.77 -9.83 20.93
CA THR A 597 -24.03 -8.57 20.77
C THR A 597 -22.71 -8.61 21.53
N LYS A 598 -22.75 -9.04 22.79
CA LYS A 598 -21.55 -9.11 23.63
C LYS A 598 -20.52 -10.12 23.11
N ALA A 599 -20.99 -11.25 22.59
CA ALA A 599 -20.12 -12.26 21.99
C ALA A 599 -19.42 -11.73 20.73
N ILE A 600 -20.16 -11.05 19.85
CA ILE A 600 -19.59 -10.43 18.64
C ILE A 600 -18.57 -9.34 18.99
N GLN A 601 -18.85 -8.49 19.99
CA GLN A 601 -17.93 -7.46 20.46
C GLN A 601 -16.66 -8.06 21.08
N ASN A 602 -16.77 -9.12 21.87
CA ASN A 602 -15.62 -9.81 22.45
C ASN A 602 -14.78 -10.50 21.37
N PHE A 603 -15.40 -11.16 20.41
CA PHE A 603 -14.73 -11.78 19.27
C PHE A 603 -13.90 -10.76 18.47
N SER A 604 -14.36 -9.51 18.41
CA SER A 604 -13.61 -8.42 17.78
C SER A 604 -12.42 -7.94 18.62
N SER A 605 -12.54 -7.88 19.94
CA SER A 605 -11.49 -7.36 20.82
C SER A 605 -10.31 -8.32 21.02
N GLU A 606 -10.52 -9.63 20.96
CA GLU A 606 -9.45 -10.64 21.00
C GLU A 606 -8.51 -10.58 19.79
N LEU A 607 -8.89 -9.83 18.74
CA LEU A 607 -8.17 -9.68 17.50
C LEU A 607 -7.10 -8.58 17.53
N ASN A 608 -7.19 -7.65 18.47
CA ASN A 608 -6.24 -6.55 18.59
C ASN A 608 -5.02 -6.94 19.44
N GLU A 609 -5.04 -8.13 20.08
CA GLU A 609 -3.95 -8.63 20.91
C GLU A 609 -3.05 -9.68 20.19
N THR A 610 -3.39 -10.09 18.97
CA THR A 610 -2.60 -11.02 18.14
C THR A 610 -2.11 -10.34 16.87
#